data_3f201fe66fc7d78876f727ec354bd3fb
#
_entry.id   3f201fe66fc7d78876f727ec354bd3fb
#
_cell.length_a   1.000
_cell.length_b   1.000
_cell.length_c   1.000
_cell.angle_alpha   90.00
_cell.angle_beta   90.00
_cell.angle_gamma   90.00
#
_symmetry.space_group_name_H-M   'P 1'
#
loop_
_entity.id
_entity.type
_entity.pdbx_description
1 polymer ?
#
loop_
_entity_poly.entity_id
_entity_poly.type
_entity_poly.pdbx_seq_one_letter_code
_entity_poly.pdbx_strand_id
1 'polypeptide(L)'
;MHYKRAIDELMRQKEHTLSAAEENILAQCGEMAAAPENIFSMFNNADIKFPYITDVEGNKIRITHGNFIDFLSSKDRSLRKQVFRGVYDSYKKWSNTVSMMYISKLKNDTFYARVRKYDSARAMYLSDGDIPESVYDNLIE
;
A
#
# COMPACT_ATOMS: atom_id res chain seq x y z
N MET A 1 -9.61 -20.05 29.93
CA MET A 1 -8.56 -19.05 30.21
C MET A 1 -8.83 -17.84 29.30
N HIS A 2 -9.30 -16.73 29.87
CA HIS A 2 -9.66 -15.53 29.08
C HIS A 2 -8.46 -14.79 28.47
N TYR A 3 -7.26 -14.98 29.00
CA TYR A 3 -6.05 -14.21 28.61
C TYR A 3 -5.04 -15.01 27.78
N LYS A 4 -5.33 -16.26 27.38
CA LYS A 4 -4.36 -17.11 26.68
C LYS A 4 -3.86 -16.44 25.41
N ARG A 5 -4.77 -15.94 24.55
CA ARG A 5 -4.43 -15.29 23.28
C ARG A 5 -3.51 -14.07 23.48
N ALA A 6 -3.82 -13.23 24.45
CA ALA A 6 -2.98 -12.05 24.73
C ALA A 6 -1.57 -12.44 25.22
N ILE A 7 -1.47 -13.51 26.03
CA ILE A 7 -0.17 -14.01 26.50
C ILE A 7 0.62 -14.62 25.32
N ASP A 8 -0.02 -15.42 24.49
CA ASP A 8 0.63 -16.01 23.31
C ASP A 8 1.14 -14.91 22.35
N GLU A 9 0.38 -13.84 22.15
CA GLU A 9 0.77 -12.69 21.36
C GLU A 9 1.99 -11.96 21.95
N LEU A 10 1.97 -11.67 23.25
CA LEU A 10 3.10 -11.05 23.95
C LEU A 10 4.37 -11.91 23.87
N MET A 11 4.22 -13.22 23.93
CA MET A 11 5.37 -14.15 23.84
C MET A 11 5.96 -14.18 22.43
N ARG A 12 5.14 -14.10 21.37
CA ARG A 12 5.62 -13.97 19.99
C ARG A 12 6.36 -12.64 19.79
N GLN A 13 5.78 -11.54 20.24
CA GLN A 13 6.37 -10.21 20.07
C GLN A 13 7.67 -10.03 20.84
N LYS A 14 7.89 -10.80 21.93
CA LYS A 14 9.08 -10.68 22.77
C LYS A 14 10.39 -10.84 22.01
N GLU A 15 10.46 -11.75 21.04
CA GLU A 15 11.66 -12.00 20.25
C GLU A 15 11.99 -10.85 19.30
N HIS A 16 10.98 -10.06 18.93
CA HIS A 16 11.04 -8.94 18.02
C HIS A 16 11.06 -7.57 18.74
N THR A 17 11.03 -7.58 20.06
CA THR A 17 11.13 -6.38 20.88
C THR A 17 12.61 -6.11 21.19
N LEU A 18 13.03 -4.88 20.95
CA LEU A 18 14.40 -4.43 21.17
C LEU A 18 14.58 -3.83 22.57
N SER A 19 15.80 -3.36 22.89
CA SER A 19 16.02 -2.60 24.11
C SER A 19 15.26 -1.28 24.09
N ALA A 20 14.95 -0.72 25.25
CA ALA A 20 14.22 0.55 25.37
C ALA A 20 14.90 1.71 24.61
N ALA A 21 16.24 1.72 24.56
CA ALA A 21 16.98 2.74 23.82
C ALA A 21 16.81 2.59 22.29
N GLU A 22 16.87 1.36 21.77
CA GLU A 22 16.66 1.06 20.37
C GLU A 22 15.21 1.33 19.95
N GLU A 23 14.24 0.93 20.75
CA GLU A 23 12.81 1.22 20.48
C GLU A 23 12.55 2.74 20.45
N ASN A 24 13.18 3.51 21.34
CA ASN A 24 13.05 4.97 21.32
C ASN A 24 13.63 5.58 20.03
N ILE A 25 14.76 5.08 19.53
CA ILE A 25 15.33 5.53 18.25
C ILE A 25 14.38 5.18 17.10
N LEU A 26 13.87 3.95 17.06
CA LEU A 26 12.93 3.53 16.00
C LEU A 26 11.63 4.35 16.02
N ALA A 27 11.13 4.67 17.21
CA ALA A 27 9.96 5.52 17.36
C ALA A 27 10.18 6.93 16.76
N GLN A 28 11.36 7.52 17.01
CA GLN A 28 11.72 8.81 16.41
C GLN A 28 11.90 8.75 14.89
N CYS A 29 12.30 7.60 14.34
CA CYS A 29 12.39 7.41 12.89
C CYS A 29 11.02 7.27 12.20
N GLY A 30 9.93 7.11 12.95
CA GLY A 30 8.60 6.83 12.40
C GLY A 30 8.11 7.85 11.38
N GLU A 31 8.30 9.13 11.63
CA GLU A 31 7.91 10.19 10.68
C GLU A 31 8.70 10.12 9.35
N MET A 32 9.99 9.84 9.43
CA MET A 32 10.83 9.66 8.24
C MET A 32 10.44 8.41 7.47
N ALA A 33 10.13 7.33 8.17
CA ALA A 33 9.68 6.09 7.57
C ALA A 33 8.31 6.20 6.87
N ALA A 34 7.44 7.08 7.35
CA ALA A 34 6.14 7.35 6.72
C ALA A 34 6.24 8.26 5.47
N ALA A 35 7.38 8.92 5.23
CA ALA A 35 7.51 9.89 4.15
C ALA A 35 7.15 9.35 2.75
N PRO A 36 7.57 8.14 2.32
CA PRO A 36 7.21 7.63 0.99
C PRO A 36 5.71 7.47 0.79
N GLU A 37 4.99 7.02 1.82
CA GLU A 37 3.54 6.84 1.81
C GLU A 37 2.82 8.19 1.79
N ASN A 38 3.27 9.14 2.60
CA ASN A 38 2.73 10.49 2.64
C ASN A 38 2.91 11.21 1.30
N ILE A 39 4.08 11.10 0.67
CA ILE A 39 4.35 11.68 -0.64
C ILE A 39 3.45 11.04 -1.70
N PHE A 40 3.31 9.70 -1.68
CA PHE A 40 2.39 9.04 -2.61
C PHE A 40 0.94 9.49 -2.39
N SER A 41 0.51 9.62 -1.15
CA SER A 41 -0.84 10.08 -0.81
C SER A 41 -1.12 11.49 -1.34
N MET A 42 -0.19 12.42 -1.18
CA MET A 42 -0.32 13.78 -1.74
C MET A 42 -0.34 13.77 -3.27
N PHE A 43 0.59 13.05 -3.89
CA PHE A 43 0.59 12.88 -5.34
C PHE A 43 -0.72 12.28 -5.85
N ASN A 44 -1.17 11.20 -5.25
CA ASN A 44 -2.35 10.45 -5.69
C ASN A 44 -3.66 11.22 -5.51
N ASN A 45 -3.80 11.95 -4.40
CA ASN A 45 -5.06 12.59 -4.04
C ASN A 45 -5.16 14.04 -4.49
N ALA A 46 -4.01 14.74 -4.61
CA ALA A 46 -3.99 16.17 -4.91
C ALA A 46 -3.39 16.50 -6.28
N ASP A 47 -2.25 15.89 -6.65
CA ASP A 47 -1.47 16.35 -7.79
C ASP A 47 -1.84 15.67 -9.10
N ILE A 48 -2.10 14.35 -9.09
CA ILE A 48 -2.43 13.62 -10.30
C ILE A 48 -3.74 14.12 -10.91
N LYS A 49 -3.73 14.37 -12.21
CA LYS A 49 -4.91 14.82 -12.94
C LYS A 49 -5.25 13.83 -14.04
N PHE A 50 -6.47 13.30 -13.97
CA PHE A 50 -6.99 12.43 -15.01
C PHE A 50 -7.67 13.24 -16.12
N PRO A 51 -7.71 12.71 -17.35
CA PRO A 51 -8.31 13.38 -18.49
C PRO A 51 -9.84 13.42 -18.40
N TYR A 52 -10.44 14.22 -19.30
CA TYR A 52 -11.85 14.12 -19.61
C TYR A 52 -12.09 12.99 -20.61
N ILE A 53 -13.21 12.31 -20.47
CA ILE A 53 -13.75 11.32 -21.40
C ILE A 53 -15.10 11.79 -21.91
N THR A 54 -15.58 11.12 -22.96
CA THR A 54 -16.94 11.34 -23.47
C THR A 54 -17.81 10.16 -23.08
N ASP A 55 -18.92 10.43 -22.39
CA ASP A 55 -19.87 9.39 -22.00
C ASP A 55 -20.75 8.93 -23.17
N VAL A 56 -21.67 8.02 -22.90
CA VAL A 56 -22.59 7.46 -23.90
C VAL A 56 -23.60 8.50 -24.43
N GLU A 57 -23.82 9.60 -23.71
CA GLU A 57 -24.72 10.70 -24.04
C GLU A 57 -23.98 11.84 -24.77
N GLY A 58 -22.65 11.73 -24.92
CA GLY A 58 -21.81 12.75 -25.57
C GLY A 58 -21.29 13.84 -24.61
N ASN A 59 -21.51 13.72 -23.32
CA ASN A 59 -21.05 14.69 -22.33
C ASN A 59 -19.57 14.48 -22.00
N LYS A 60 -18.85 15.60 -21.78
CA LYS A 60 -17.47 15.54 -21.28
C LYS A 60 -17.47 15.43 -19.77
N ILE A 61 -16.97 14.31 -19.25
CA ILE A 61 -16.87 14.02 -17.82
C ILE A 61 -15.40 13.81 -17.46
N ARG A 62 -14.97 14.45 -16.37
CA ARG A 62 -13.62 14.23 -15.84
C ARG A 62 -13.55 12.92 -15.08
N ILE A 63 -12.53 12.11 -15.35
CA ILE A 63 -12.24 10.93 -14.55
C ILE A 63 -11.73 11.36 -13.17
N THR A 64 -12.21 10.69 -12.13
CA THR A 64 -11.77 10.84 -10.74
C THR A 64 -11.63 9.46 -10.12
N HIS A 65 -10.95 9.36 -8.96
CA HIS A 65 -10.92 8.11 -8.20
C HIS A 65 -12.33 7.62 -7.83
N GLY A 66 -13.24 8.56 -7.54
CA GLY A 66 -14.61 8.23 -7.12
C GLY A 66 -15.50 7.65 -8.21
N ASN A 67 -15.32 8.07 -9.48
CA ASN A 67 -16.18 7.59 -10.59
C ASN A 67 -15.52 6.52 -11.47
N PHE A 68 -14.27 6.16 -11.19
CA PHE A 68 -13.50 5.20 -11.98
C PHE A 68 -14.17 3.83 -12.08
N ILE A 69 -14.60 3.27 -10.95
CA ILE A 69 -15.21 1.94 -10.88
C ILE A 69 -16.59 1.94 -11.55
N ASP A 70 -17.38 3.00 -11.36
CA ASP A 70 -18.70 3.12 -11.98
C ASP A 70 -18.59 3.10 -13.51
N PHE A 71 -17.64 3.83 -14.07
CA PHE A 71 -17.38 3.81 -15.50
C PHE A 71 -16.84 2.48 -16.01
N LEU A 72 -16.00 1.78 -15.24
CA LEU A 72 -15.54 0.44 -15.60
C LEU A 72 -16.64 -0.61 -15.56
N SER A 73 -17.71 -0.38 -14.80
CA SER A 73 -18.90 -1.24 -14.74
C SER A 73 -19.89 -0.99 -15.88
N SER A 74 -19.65 0.03 -16.72
CA SER A 74 -20.51 0.35 -17.88
C SER A 74 -20.59 -0.82 -18.86
N LYS A 75 -21.73 -0.99 -19.51
CA LYS A 75 -21.90 -1.93 -20.62
C LYS A 75 -21.16 -1.48 -21.89
N ASP A 76 -20.93 -0.18 -22.05
CA ASP A 76 -20.20 0.37 -23.19
C ASP A 76 -18.68 0.08 -23.06
N ARG A 77 -18.20 -0.77 -23.96
CA ARG A 77 -16.78 -1.14 -24.03
C ARG A 77 -15.88 0.05 -24.38
N SER A 78 -16.36 0.98 -25.21
CA SER A 78 -15.58 2.15 -25.62
C SER A 78 -15.31 3.05 -24.42
N LEU A 79 -16.35 3.30 -23.63
CA LEU A 79 -16.24 4.07 -22.38
C LEU A 79 -15.27 3.40 -21.39
N ARG A 80 -15.43 2.09 -21.15
CA ARG A 80 -14.48 1.36 -20.26
C ARG A 80 -13.04 1.50 -20.71
N LYS A 81 -12.79 1.40 -22.02
CA LYS A 81 -11.44 1.52 -22.60
C LYS A 81 -10.87 2.94 -22.44
N GLN A 82 -11.68 3.98 -22.64
CA GLN A 82 -11.27 5.36 -22.44
C GLN A 82 -10.89 5.61 -20.98
N VAL A 83 -11.73 5.16 -20.05
CA VAL A 83 -11.49 5.32 -18.60
C VAL A 83 -10.24 4.58 -18.15
N PHE A 84 -10.10 3.31 -18.53
CA PHE A 84 -8.92 2.50 -18.20
C PHE A 84 -7.63 3.18 -18.70
N ARG A 85 -7.59 3.54 -19.97
CA ARG A 85 -6.42 4.22 -20.54
C ARG A 85 -6.18 5.58 -19.88
N GLY A 86 -7.23 6.37 -19.68
CA GLY A 86 -7.13 7.68 -19.08
C GLY A 86 -6.46 7.64 -17.69
N VAL A 87 -6.80 6.67 -16.87
CA VAL A 87 -6.19 6.49 -15.54
C VAL A 87 -4.76 5.97 -15.66
N TYR A 88 -4.56 4.83 -16.33
CA TYR A 88 -3.25 4.18 -16.35
C TYR A 88 -2.20 4.94 -17.16
N ASP A 89 -2.58 5.60 -18.25
CA ASP A 89 -1.65 6.47 -19.00
C ASP A 89 -1.26 7.71 -18.18
N SER A 90 -2.13 8.19 -17.28
CA SER A 90 -1.79 9.27 -16.35
C SER A 90 -0.74 8.81 -15.34
N TYR A 91 -0.89 7.64 -14.72
CA TYR A 91 0.15 7.08 -13.85
C TYR A 91 1.45 6.76 -14.58
N LYS A 92 1.35 6.24 -15.81
CA LYS A 92 2.53 5.89 -16.62
C LYS A 92 3.47 7.07 -16.86
N LYS A 93 2.94 8.29 -16.96
CA LYS A 93 3.76 9.51 -17.08
C LYS A 93 4.66 9.73 -15.86
N TRP A 94 4.29 9.21 -14.70
CA TRP A 94 4.98 9.36 -13.43
C TRP A 94 5.63 8.05 -12.95
N SER A 95 5.79 7.07 -13.84
CA SER A 95 6.25 5.72 -13.47
C SER A 95 7.56 5.75 -12.67
N ASN A 96 8.53 6.58 -13.04
CA ASN A 96 9.80 6.67 -12.33
C ASN A 96 9.61 7.17 -10.88
N THR A 97 8.82 8.23 -10.70
CA THR A 97 8.55 8.81 -9.38
C THR A 97 7.76 7.84 -8.50
N VAL A 98 6.69 7.23 -9.04
CA VAL A 98 5.87 6.26 -8.32
C VAL A 98 6.70 5.02 -7.97
N SER A 99 7.55 4.54 -8.88
CA SER A 99 8.46 3.42 -8.60
C SER A 99 9.45 3.75 -7.48
N MET A 100 9.99 4.96 -7.44
CA MET A 100 10.90 5.36 -6.37
C MET A 100 10.21 5.47 -5.01
N MET A 101 8.97 5.96 -4.95
CA MET A 101 8.18 5.95 -3.72
C MET A 101 7.94 4.53 -3.23
N TYR A 102 7.55 3.62 -4.13
CA TYR A 102 7.35 2.20 -3.82
C TYR A 102 8.63 1.51 -3.33
N ILE A 103 9.76 1.71 -4.05
CA ILE A 103 11.06 1.16 -3.66
C ILE A 103 11.48 1.69 -2.27
N SER A 104 11.22 2.97 -2.00
CA SER A 104 11.52 3.56 -0.69
C SER A 104 10.71 2.93 0.43
N LYS A 105 9.41 2.65 0.19
CA LYS A 105 8.58 1.90 1.14
C LYS A 105 9.11 0.49 1.37
N LEU A 106 9.47 -0.25 0.32
CA LEU A 106 10.04 -1.59 0.44
C LEU A 106 11.35 -1.59 1.25
N LYS A 107 12.21 -0.57 1.06
CA LYS A 107 13.43 -0.42 1.85
C LYS A 107 13.14 -0.18 3.32
N ASN A 108 12.15 0.64 3.64
CA ASN A 108 11.70 0.83 5.02
C ASN A 108 11.21 -0.48 5.64
N ASP A 109 10.32 -1.19 4.96
CA ASP A 109 9.76 -2.44 5.47
C ASP A 109 10.86 -3.48 5.70
N THR A 110 11.81 -3.58 4.77
CA THR A 110 12.96 -4.49 4.90
C THR A 110 13.87 -4.07 6.06
N PHE A 111 14.06 -2.77 6.27
CA PHE A 111 14.85 -2.26 7.39
C PHE A 111 14.18 -2.64 8.73
N TYR A 112 12.89 -2.35 8.91
CA TYR A 112 12.19 -2.67 10.15
C TYR A 112 12.12 -4.17 10.41
N ALA A 113 11.86 -4.99 9.39
CA ALA A 113 11.88 -6.45 9.52
C ALA A 113 13.24 -6.94 10.02
N ARG A 114 14.33 -6.48 9.41
CA ARG A 114 15.70 -6.86 9.79
C ARG A 114 16.05 -6.45 11.21
N VAL A 115 15.78 -5.19 11.58
CA VAL A 115 16.09 -4.66 12.91
C VAL A 115 15.32 -5.40 13.98
N ARG A 116 14.05 -5.76 13.70
CA ARG A 116 13.20 -6.53 14.61
C ARG A 116 13.38 -8.04 14.50
N LYS A 117 14.40 -8.51 13.77
CA LYS A 117 14.77 -9.93 13.64
C LYS A 117 13.67 -10.82 13.02
N TYR A 118 12.91 -10.26 12.07
CA TYR A 118 12.04 -11.07 11.22
C TYR A 118 12.82 -11.55 9.99
N ASP A 119 12.48 -12.74 9.49
CA ASP A 119 13.11 -13.32 8.30
C ASP A 119 12.83 -12.51 7.03
N SER A 120 11.67 -11.84 6.98
CA SER A 120 11.27 -11.00 5.87
C SER A 120 10.26 -9.92 6.31
N ALA A 121 10.08 -8.90 5.47
CA ALA A 121 8.99 -7.93 5.65
C ALA A 121 7.62 -8.61 5.62
N ARG A 122 7.44 -9.65 4.79
CA ARG A 122 6.22 -10.46 4.74
C ARG A 122 5.95 -11.14 6.08
N ALA A 123 6.95 -11.83 6.63
CA ALA A 123 6.84 -12.48 7.93
C ALA A 123 6.47 -11.46 9.04
N MET A 124 7.08 -10.27 9.01
CA MET A 124 6.75 -9.20 9.96
C MET A 124 5.28 -8.81 9.89
N TYR A 125 4.75 -8.50 8.70
CA TYR A 125 3.36 -8.08 8.54
C TYR A 125 2.34 -9.18 8.85
N LEU A 126 2.66 -10.44 8.56
CA LEU A 126 1.77 -11.57 8.85
C LEU A 126 1.79 -11.95 10.34
N SER A 127 2.90 -11.67 11.05
CA SER A 127 3.05 -11.95 12.47
C SER A 127 2.05 -11.19 13.34
N ASP A 128 1.67 -9.96 12.99
CA ASP A 128 0.70 -9.17 13.74
C ASP A 128 -0.68 -9.85 13.82
N GLY A 129 -1.07 -10.51 12.72
CA GLY A 129 -2.34 -11.25 12.64
C GLY A 129 -2.24 -12.72 13.03
N ASP A 130 -1.05 -13.23 13.42
CA ASP A 130 -0.76 -14.65 13.61
C ASP A 130 -1.11 -15.49 12.37
N ILE A 131 -0.77 -14.97 11.19
CA ILE A 131 -1.09 -15.55 9.89
C ILE A 131 0.13 -16.33 9.38
N PRO A 132 0.03 -17.65 9.17
CA PRO A 132 1.11 -18.43 8.54
C PRO A 132 1.41 -17.95 7.12
N GLU A 133 2.70 -17.93 6.73
CA GLU A 133 3.09 -17.52 5.36
C GLU A 133 2.45 -18.39 4.27
N SER A 134 2.15 -19.66 4.57
CA SER A 134 1.44 -20.56 3.65
C SER A 134 0.03 -20.06 3.25
N VAL A 135 -0.63 -19.27 4.09
CA VAL A 135 -1.92 -18.65 3.73
C VAL A 135 -1.74 -17.64 2.60
N TYR A 136 -0.65 -16.86 2.67
CA TYR A 136 -0.30 -15.92 1.61
C TYR A 136 0.10 -16.65 0.32
N ASP A 137 0.90 -17.70 0.42
CA ASP A 137 1.33 -18.50 -0.74
C ASP A 137 0.13 -19.13 -1.46
N ASN A 138 -0.80 -19.74 -0.70
CA ASN A 138 -2.03 -20.32 -1.24
C ASN A 138 -2.98 -19.27 -1.89
N LEU A 139 -2.84 -18.00 -1.59
CA LEU A 139 -3.62 -16.94 -2.23
C LEU A 139 -3.11 -16.61 -3.65
N ILE A 140 -1.83 -16.89 -3.90
CA ILE A 140 -1.17 -16.58 -5.18
C ILE A 140 -1.28 -17.76 -6.16
N GLU A 141 -1.30 -19.01 -5.68
CA GLU A 141 -1.51 -20.24 -6.47
C GLU A 141 -2.96 -20.33 -6.99
#